data_d32c65e22173c2c1eba2d2ac85071a67
#
_entry.id   d32c65e22173c2c1eba2d2ac85071a67
#
_cell.length_a   1.000
_cell.length_b   1.000
_cell.length_c   1.000
_cell.angle_alpha   90.00
_cell.angle_beta   90.00
_cell.angle_gamma   90.00
#
_symmetry.space_group_name_H-M   'P 1'
#
loop_
_entity.id
_entity.type
_entity.pdbx_description
1 polymer ?
#
loop_
_entity_poly.entity_id
_entity_poly.type
_entity_poly.pdbx_seq_one_letter_code
_entity_poly.pdbx_strand_id
1 'polypeptide(L)'
;LTVVILIGMAVTVFLTSLLSGIFGMAGGLILLWVLLFLFPVSTAIAIHGVIQMVSNGSRAWFSRAYIDYRILGILGLGLVISSIILLIVDYQPDLIVVSIAIGLMPILVWMPVSKLRLDASKPLHALACGLIAGALTVGVGVSGPTIDIFFIRTTMDRRKVIATKAAVQVASHATKVVFYWNAASELPTTEWIAVLVAAPIAILGARAGNDILQKMTDQNFRAWTRWIVTGVGAVYFTQGLLKLI
;
A
#
# COMPACT_ATOMS: atom_id res chain seq x y z
N LEU A 1 -18.06 -11.23 -21.40
CA LEU A 1 -16.71 -10.81 -20.93
C LEU A 1 -16.82 -9.83 -19.78
N THR A 2 -17.67 -8.82 -19.87
CA THR A 2 -17.83 -7.75 -18.85
C THR A 2 -18.24 -8.30 -17.48
N VAL A 3 -19.20 -9.25 -17.41
CA VAL A 3 -19.66 -9.84 -16.14
C VAL A 3 -18.55 -10.65 -15.47
N VAL A 4 -17.79 -11.42 -16.24
CA VAL A 4 -16.66 -12.22 -15.72
C VAL A 4 -15.57 -11.31 -15.16
N ILE A 5 -15.25 -10.19 -15.84
CA ILE A 5 -14.29 -9.20 -15.37
C ILE A 5 -14.77 -8.54 -14.08
N LEU A 6 -16.05 -8.14 -14.02
CA LEU A 6 -16.65 -7.54 -12.82
C LEU A 6 -16.58 -8.48 -11.61
N ILE A 7 -16.99 -9.75 -11.79
CA ILE A 7 -16.94 -10.74 -10.71
C ILE A 7 -15.51 -11.02 -10.30
N GLY A 8 -14.60 -11.23 -11.27
CA GLY A 8 -13.19 -11.48 -11.00
C GLY A 8 -12.52 -10.34 -10.21
N MET A 9 -12.78 -9.09 -10.62
CA MET A 9 -12.28 -7.90 -9.91
C MET A 9 -12.88 -7.82 -8.50
N ALA A 10 -14.18 -7.99 -8.35
CA ALA A 10 -14.86 -7.95 -7.06
C ALA A 10 -14.32 -9.01 -6.08
N VAL A 11 -14.16 -10.25 -6.53
CA VAL A 11 -13.58 -11.33 -5.72
C VAL A 11 -12.13 -11.03 -5.35
N THR A 12 -11.32 -10.60 -6.31
CA THR A 12 -9.91 -10.23 -6.07
C THR A 12 -9.81 -9.11 -5.05
N VAL A 13 -10.59 -8.05 -5.20
CA VAL A 13 -10.58 -6.91 -4.28
C VAL A 13 -11.09 -7.32 -2.90
N PHE A 14 -12.13 -8.15 -2.80
CA PHE A 14 -12.59 -8.66 -1.50
C PHE A 14 -11.49 -9.45 -0.79
N LEU A 15 -10.92 -10.46 -1.44
CA LEU A 15 -9.90 -11.34 -0.84
C LEU A 15 -8.63 -10.57 -0.46
N THR A 16 -8.14 -9.70 -1.34
CA THR A 16 -6.94 -8.90 -1.06
C THR A 16 -7.19 -7.86 0.03
N SER A 17 -8.39 -7.27 0.09
CA SER A 17 -8.75 -6.34 1.17
C SER A 17 -8.98 -7.07 2.50
N LEU A 18 -9.49 -8.30 2.49
CA LEU A 18 -9.56 -9.15 3.68
C LEU A 18 -8.14 -9.45 4.21
N LEU A 19 -7.22 -9.83 3.34
CA LEU A 19 -5.80 -10.02 3.71
C LEU A 19 -5.17 -8.71 4.21
N SER A 20 -5.49 -7.57 3.60
CA SER A 20 -5.06 -6.26 4.09
C SER A 20 -5.65 -5.93 5.46
N GLY A 21 -6.89 -6.33 5.73
CA GLY A 21 -7.54 -6.18 7.03
C GLY A 21 -6.84 -6.98 8.12
N ILE A 22 -6.37 -8.19 7.79
CA ILE A 22 -5.65 -9.07 8.73
C ILE A 22 -4.19 -8.64 8.87
N PHE A 23 -3.44 -8.60 7.74
CA PHE A 23 -1.97 -8.49 7.70
C PHE A 23 -1.46 -7.10 7.29
N GLY A 24 -2.34 -6.13 7.14
CA GLY A 24 -1.99 -4.77 6.75
C GLY A 24 -1.59 -4.70 5.28
N MET A 25 -0.28 -4.68 4.98
CA MET A 25 0.27 -4.44 3.64
C MET A 25 0.15 -5.62 2.66
N ALA A 26 0.05 -6.85 3.17
CA ALA A 26 0.19 -8.06 2.35
C ALA A 26 -0.87 -8.15 1.23
N GLY A 27 -2.12 -7.80 1.55
CA GLY A 27 -3.19 -7.81 0.56
C GLY A 27 -2.98 -6.79 -0.55
N GLY A 28 -2.44 -5.61 -0.23
CA GLY A 28 -2.10 -4.59 -1.23
C GLY A 28 -1.02 -5.07 -2.21
N LEU A 29 -0.01 -5.78 -1.72
CA LEU A 29 1.02 -6.37 -2.58
C LEU A 29 0.43 -7.38 -3.57
N ILE A 30 -0.48 -8.26 -3.10
CA ILE A 30 -1.15 -9.24 -3.94
C ILE A 30 -2.07 -8.55 -4.95
N LEU A 31 -2.83 -7.55 -4.53
CA LEU A 31 -3.70 -6.79 -5.44
C LEU A 31 -2.88 -6.14 -6.56
N LEU A 32 -1.78 -5.46 -6.23
CA LEU A 32 -0.94 -4.84 -7.25
C LEU A 32 -0.36 -5.89 -8.20
N TRP A 33 0.05 -7.06 -7.69
CA TRP A 33 0.54 -8.15 -8.52
C TRP A 33 -0.50 -8.59 -9.57
N VAL A 34 -1.75 -8.81 -9.15
CA VAL A 34 -2.84 -9.16 -10.08
C VAL A 34 -3.08 -8.06 -11.11
N LEU A 35 -3.07 -6.79 -10.68
CA LEU A 35 -3.28 -5.66 -11.59
C LEU A 35 -2.16 -5.52 -12.63
N LEU A 36 -0.93 -5.84 -12.28
CA LEU A 36 0.22 -5.82 -13.20
C LEU A 36 0.15 -6.89 -14.32
N PHE A 37 -0.68 -7.93 -14.16
CA PHE A 37 -0.98 -8.86 -15.25
C PHE A 37 -2.05 -8.34 -16.20
N LEU A 38 -2.92 -7.47 -15.72
CA LEU A 38 -4.10 -7.01 -16.45
C LEU A 38 -3.88 -5.66 -17.15
N PHE A 39 -2.99 -4.82 -16.61
CA PHE A 39 -2.84 -3.43 -17.02
C PHE A 39 -1.36 -3.03 -17.16
N PRO A 40 -1.07 -2.00 -17.98
CA PRO A 40 0.23 -1.33 -17.96
C PRO A 40 0.59 -0.85 -16.55
N VAL A 41 1.88 -0.76 -16.24
CA VAL A 41 2.38 -0.51 -14.88
C VAL A 41 1.78 0.75 -14.25
N SER A 42 1.79 1.86 -14.96
CA SER A 42 1.24 3.14 -14.50
C SER A 42 -0.26 3.04 -14.15
N THR A 43 -1.03 2.40 -15.02
CA THR A 43 -2.47 2.16 -14.85
C THR A 43 -2.74 1.21 -13.67
N ALA A 44 -1.98 0.12 -13.56
CA ALA A 44 -2.08 -0.81 -12.44
C ALA A 44 -1.82 -0.13 -11.09
N ILE A 45 -0.79 0.74 -11.02
CA ILE A 45 -0.46 1.51 -9.82
C ILE A 45 -1.59 2.49 -9.48
N ALA A 46 -2.20 3.14 -10.48
CA ALA A 46 -3.33 4.07 -10.26
C ALA A 46 -4.58 3.34 -9.74
N ILE A 47 -5.01 2.26 -10.40
CA ILE A 47 -6.16 1.44 -9.97
C ILE A 47 -5.95 0.89 -8.56
N HIS A 48 -4.77 0.34 -8.29
CA HIS A 48 -4.39 -0.09 -6.95
C HIS A 48 -4.54 1.05 -5.94
N GLY A 49 -4.15 2.28 -6.31
CA GLY A 49 -4.33 3.48 -5.49
C GLY A 49 -5.78 3.73 -5.13
N VAL A 50 -6.68 3.74 -6.11
CA VAL A 50 -8.12 3.97 -5.90
C VAL A 50 -8.71 2.94 -4.93
N ILE A 51 -8.47 1.65 -5.17
CA ILE A 51 -9.00 0.57 -4.34
C ILE A 51 -8.44 0.66 -2.91
N GLN A 52 -7.14 0.91 -2.78
CA GLN A 52 -6.49 1.02 -1.47
C GLN A 52 -6.86 2.31 -0.71
N MET A 53 -7.19 3.40 -1.40
CA MET A 53 -7.77 4.59 -0.77
C MET A 53 -9.09 4.26 -0.09
N VAL A 54 -9.97 3.49 -0.73
CA VAL A 54 -11.25 3.09 -0.15
C VAL A 54 -11.03 2.13 1.03
N SER A 55 -10.19 1.12 0.88
CA SER A 55 -9.87 0.15 1.93
C SER A 55 -9.24 0.80 3.16
N ASN A 56 -8.18 1.60 2.98
CA ASN A 56 -7.51 2.31 4.08
C ASN A 56 -8.34 3.48 4.60
N GLY A 57 -9.10 4.14 3.72
CA GLY A 57 -10.00 5.23 4.04
C GLY A 57 -11.08 4.81 5.02
N SER A 58 -11.66 3.64 4.82
CA SER A 58 -12.64 3.09 5.78
C SER A 58 -12.04 2.91 7.17
N ARG A 59 -10.83 2.35 7.27
CA ARG A 59 -10.11 2.20 8.55
C ARG A 59 -9.76 3.54 9.20
N ALA A 60 -9.26 4.50 8.41
CA ALA A 60 -8.95 5.84 8.89
C ALA A 60 -10.21 6.55 9.40
N TRP A 61 -11.33 6.42 8.68
CA TRP A 61 -12.61 7.02 9.06
C TRP A 61 -13.16 6.51 10.38
N PHE A 62 -13.19 5.17 10.55
CA PHE A 62 -13.67 4.57 11.81
C PHE A 62 -12.76 4.88 13.00
N SER A 63 -11.47 5.15 12.76
CA SER A 63 -10.49 5.47 13.80
C SER A 63 -10.10 6.95 13.84
N ARG A 64 -10.83 7.85 13.18
CA ARG A 64 -10.43 9.23 12.94
C ARG A 64 -10.15 10.05 14.22
N ALA A 65 -10.79 9.72 15.32
CA ALA A 65 -10.56 10.36 16.61
C ALA A 65 -9.15 10.12 17.19
N TYR A 66 -8.44 9.10 16.67
CA TYR A 66 -7.10 8.73 17.12
C TYR A 66 -6.01 9.14 16.13
N ILE A 67 -6.33 9.82 15.02
CA ILE A 67 -5.34 10.27 14.04
C ILE A 67 -4.47 11.38 14.66
N ASP A 68 -3.15 11.20 14.61
CA ASP A 68 -2.21 12.27 14.88
C ASP A 68 -2.00 13.11 13.61
N TYR A 69 -2.74 14.22 13.53
CA TYR A 69 -2.72 15.10 12.36
C TYR A 69 -1.37 15.82 12.17
N ARG A 70 -0.57 15.99 13.24
CA ARG A 70 0.78 16.57 13.15
C ARG A 70 1.71 15.63 12.39
N ILE A 71 1.74 14.37 12.77
CA ILE A 71 2.52 13.33 12.08
C ILE A 71 2.03 13.20 10.64
N LEU A 72 0.72 13.11 10.43
CA LEU A 72 0.10 13.00 9.10
C LEU A 72 0.53 14.18 8.20
N GLY A 73 0.50 15.42 8.71
CA GLY A 73 0.87 16.60 7.95
C GLY A 73 2.35 16.63 7.56
N ILE A 74 3.26 16.33 8.51
CA ILE A 74 4.71 16.33 8.24
C ILE A 74 5.09 15.21 7.26
N LEU A 75 4.53 14.03 7.46
CA LEU A 75 4.77 12.89 6.57
C LEU A 75 4.14 13.14 5.20
N GLY A 76 2.92 13.72 5.16
CA GLY A 76 2.26 14.15 3.94
C GLY A 76 3.07 15.16 3.13
N LEU A 77 3.74 16.10 3.80
CA LEU A 77 4.67 17.02 3.12
C LEU A 77 5.80 16.25 2.42
N GLY A 78 6.39 15.23 3.08
CA GLY A 78 7.40 14.38 2.47
C GLY A 78 6.87 13.60 1.25
N LEU A 79 5.64 13.07 1.32
CA LEU A 79 4.97 12.42 0.20
C LEU A 79 4.85 13.35 -1.02
N VAL A 80 4.42 14.58 -0.79
CA VAL A 80 4.25 15.59 -1.85
C VAL A 80 5.59 15.98 -2.45
N ILE A 81 6.60 16.26 -1.62
CA ILE A 81 7.96 16.64 -2.08
C ILE A 81 8.54 15.54 -2.97
N SER A 82 8.52 14.28 -2.55
CA SER A 82 9.07 13.19 -3.35
C SER A 82 8.30 12.98 -4.65
N SER A 83 6.99 13.18 -4.65
CA SER A 83 6.19 13.08 -5.87
C SER A 83 6.50 14.20 -6.86
N ILE A 84 6.70 15.43 -6.36
CA ILE A 84 7.13 16.56 -7.20
C ILE A 84 8.50 16.28 -7.81
N ILE A 85 9.46 15.74 -7.02
CA ILE A 85 10.77 15.36 -7.54
C ILE A 85 10.63 14.34 -8.68
N LEU A 86 9.81 13.30 -8.49
CA LEU A 86 9.58 12.28 -9.51
C LEU A 86 8.88 12.83 -10.76
N LEU A 87 8.01 13.84 -10.61
CA LEU A 87 7.41 14.56 -11.75
C LEU A 87 8.46 15.37 -12.52
N ILE A 88 9.35 16.07 -11.81
CA ILE A 88 10.39 16.90 -12.44
C ILE A 88 11.37 16.04 -13.26
N VAL A 89 11.69 14.83 -12.78
CA VAL A 89 12.59 13.90 -13.49
C VAL A 89 11.86 13.03 -14.52
N ASP A 90 10.58 13.30 -14.77
CA ASP A 90 9.70 12.54 -15.69
C ASP A 90 9.77 11.02 -15.45
N TYR A 91 9.66 10.63 -14.18
CA TYR A 91 9.80 9.23 -13.80
C TYR A 91 8.69 8.38 -14.41
N GLN A 92 9.09 7.31 -15.11
CA GLN A 92 8.19 6.29 -15.64
C GLN A 92 8.44 4.94 -14.95
N PRO A 93 7.40 4.28 -14.44
CA PRO A 93 7.57 3.02 -13.74
C PRO A 93 7.87 1.90 -14.74
N ASP A 94 8.94 1.16 -14.48
CA ASP A 94 9.30 -0.03 -15.23
C ASP A 94 8.92 -1.31 -14.47
N LEU A 95 8.39 -2.31 -15.17
CA LEU A 95 7.89 -3.54 -14.57
C LEU A 95 9.01 -4.34 -13.87
N ILE A 96 10.23 -4.33 -14.44
CA ILE A 96 11.37 -5.03 -13.85
C ILE A 96 11.78 -4.35 -12.55
N VAL A 97 11.92 -3.02 -12.59
CA VAL A 97 12.26 -2.21 -11.41
C VAL A 97 11.21 -2.38 -10.31
N VAL A 98 9.92 -2.29 -10.65
CA VAL A 98 8.81 -2.48 -9.70
C VAL A 98 8.86 -3.89 -9.09
N SER A 99 9.04 -4.91 -9.93
CA SER A 99 9.07 -6.31 -9.47
C SER A 99 10.27 -6.59 -8.58
N ILE A 100 11.47 -6.15 -8.94
CA ILE A 100 12.67 -6.33 -8.12
C ILE A 100 12.56 -5.55 -6.81
N ALA A 101 12.13 -4.30 -6.84
CA ALA A 101 12.00 -3.48 -5.65
C ALA A 101 11.00 -4.05 -4.64
N ILE A 102 9.83 -4.52 -5.11
CA ILE A 102 8.85 -5.21 -4.26
C ILE A 102 9.42 -6.55 -3.78
N GLY A 103 10.12 -7.28 -4.66
CA GLY A 103 10.78 -8.54 -4.33
C GLY A 103 11.81 -8.42 -3.20
N LEU A 104 12.43 -7.26 -3.05
CA LEU A 104 13.39 -6.98 -1.97
C LEU A 104 12.72 -6.48 -0.67
N MET A 105 11.44 -6.13 -0.68
CA MET A 105 10.74 -5.65 0.53
C MET A 105 10.71 -6.64 1.71
N PRO A 106 10.73 -7.98 1.53
CA PRO A 106 10.87 -8.90 2.66
C PRO A 106 12.09 -8.60 3.54
N ILE A 107 13.18 -8.08 2.98
CA ILE A 107 14.37 -7.68 3.76
C ILE A 107 13.98 -6.71 4.88
N LEU A 108 13.08 -5.75 4.61
CA LEU A 108 12.61 -4.79 5.60
C LEU A 108 11.81 -5.45 6.73
N VAL A 109 11.07 -6.52 6.42
CA VAL A 109 10.24 -7.24 7.40
C VAL A 109 11.07 -8.17 8.29
N TRP A 110 12.21 -8.67 7.78
CA TRP A 110 13.14 -9.50 8.53
C TRP A 110 14.27 -8.71 9.21
N MET A 111 14.44 -7.44 8.85
CA MET A 111 15.46 -6.58 9.44
C MET A 111 15.24 -6.42 10.95
N PRO A 112 16.29 -6.45 11.76
CA PRO A 112 16.20 -6.18 13.20
C PRO A 112 15.95 -4.69 13.45
N VAL A 113 14.71 -4.23 13.17
CA VAL A 113 14.29 -2.82 13.27
C VAL A 113 14.48 -2.24 14.68
N SER A 114 14.63 -3.09 15.69
CA SER A 114 14.98 -2.65 17.05
C SER A 114 16.34 -1.94 17.12
N LYS A 115 17.23 -2.15 16.15
CA LYS A 115 18.51 -1.45 16.02
C LYS A 115 18.39 -0.10 15.31
N LEU A 116 17.36 0.09 14.50
CA LEU A 116 17.08 1.36 13.82
C LEU A 116 16.40 2.32 14.81
N ARG A 117 16.97 3.51 14.98
CA ARG A 117 16.42 4.54 15.89
C ARG A 117 15.35 5.41 15.18
N LEU A 118 14.51 4.81 14.30
CA LEU A 118 13.47 5.50 13.56
C LEU A 118 12.21 5.62 14.40
N ASP A 119 11.62 6.82 14.44
CA ASP A 119 10.46 7.15 15.27
C ASP A 119 9.63 8.25 14.58
N ALA A 120 8.48 7.89 14.02
CA ALA A 120 7.60 8.80 13.31
C ALA A 120 7.03 9.94 14.19
N SER A 121 7.11 9.85 15.52
CA SER A 121 6.70 10.96 16.39
C SER A 121 7.68 12.16 16.33
N LYS A 122 8.90 11.95 15.82
CA LYS A 122 9.90 12.99 15.63
C LYS A 122 9.77 13.64 14.25
N PRO A 123 9.73 14.98 14.13
CA PRO A 123 9.44 15.66 12.87
C PRO A 123 10.35 15.27 11.71
N LEU A 124 11.67 15.22 11.94
CA LEU A 124 12.63 14.83 10.89
C LEU A 124 12.46 13.39 10.44
N HIS A 125 12.13 12.47 11.36
CA HIS A 125 11.86 11.08 11.01
C HIS A 125 10.52 10.93 10.27
N ALA A 126 9.49 11.70 10.66
CA ALA A 126 8.23 11.75 9.94
C ALA A 126 8.41 12.26 8.51
N LEU A 127 9.19 13.35 8.34
CA LEU A 127 9.49 13.88 7.00
C LEU A 127 10.30 12.87 6.17
N ALA A 128 11.34 12.26 6.73
CA ALA A 128 12.13 11.23 6.05
C ALA A 128 11.25 10.02 5.66
N CYS A 129 10.36 9.58 6.58
CA CYS A 129 9.37 8.55 6.27
C CYS A 129 8.51 8.93 5.06
N GLY A 130 8.02 10.17 5.04
CA GLY A 130 7.20 10.69 3.93
C GLY A 130 7.95 10.72 2.60
N LEU A 131 9.19 11.21 2.60
CA LEU A 131 10.03 11.25 1.40
C LEU A 131 10.27 9.85 0.84
N ILE A 132 10.68 8.89 1.68
CA ILE A 132 10.97 7.52 1.25
C ILE A 132 9.67 6.81 0.85
N ALA A 133 8.62 6.94 1.65
CA ALA A 133 7.33 6.32 1.37
C ALA A 133 6.69 6.87 0.08
N GLY A 134 6.81 8.18 -0.17
CA GLY A 134 6.31 8.80 -1.39
C GLY A 134 7.06 8.31 -2.63
N ALA A 135 8.39 8.30 -2.58
CA ALA A 135 9.21 7.76 -3.66
C ALA A 135 8.87 6.30 -3.97
N LEU A 136 8.69 5.46 -2.93
CA LEU A 136 8.29 4.06 -3.12
C LEU A 136 6.83 3.91 -3.59
N THR A 137 5.92 4.72 -3.05
CA THR A 137 4.50 4.65 -3.43
C THR A 137 4.30 5.02 -4.89
N VAL A 138 4.94 6.07 -5.36
CA VAL A 138 4.90 6.49 -6.75
C VAL A 138 5.80 5.58 -7.59
N GLY A 139 7.04 5.35 -7.17
CA GLY A 139 8.03 4.61 -7.96
C GLY A 139 7.69 3.13 -8.15
N VAL A 140 7.19 2.45 -7.13
CA VAL A 140 6.91 1.00 -7.20
C VAL A 140 5.48 0.61 -6.78
N GLY A 141 4.65 1.59 -6.46
CA GLY A 141 3.24 1.37 -6.14
C GLY A 141 2.93 1.04 -4.69
N VAL A 142 3.93 0.76 -3.84
CA VAL A 142 3.74 0.33 -2.44
C VAL A 142 4.84 0.85 -1.51
N SER A 143 4.46 1.20 -0.28
CA SER A 143 5.39 1.71 0.76
C SER A 143 5.07 1.22 2.18
N GLY A 144 4.08 0.33 2.31
CA GLY A 144 3.60 -0.14 3.61
C GLY A 144 4.71 -0.60 4.56
N PRO A 145 5.60 -1.53 4.16
CA PRO A 145 6.71 -2.00 4.99
C PRO A 145 7.61 -0.87 5.50
N THR A 146 7.88 0.12 4.66
CA THR A 146 8.72 1.27 5.02
C THR A 146 8.04 2.14 6.08
N ILE A 147 6.75 2.45 5.91
CA ILE A 147 5.99 3.21 6.89
C ILE A 147 6.01 2.47 8.24
N ASP A 148 5.81 1.15 8.22
CA ASP A 148 5.78 0.33 9.44
C ASP A 148 7.06 0.45 10.27
N ILE A 149 8.23 0.47 9.65
CA ILE A 149 9.53 0.59 10.34
C ILE A 149 9.61 1.89 11.16
N PHE A 150 9.08 3.00 10.66
CA PHE A 150 9.09 4.28 11.37
C PHE A 150 8.12 4.34 12.54
N PHE A 151 7.07 3.50 12.54
CA PHE A 151 6.08 3.48 13.61
C PHE A 151 6.36 2.44 14.70
N ILE A 152 7.24 1.46 14.49
CA ILE A 152 7.52 0.37 15.44
C ILE A 152 8.04 0.88 16.80
N ARG A 153 8.84 1.96 16.81
CA ARG A 153 9.47 2.50 18.02
C ARG A 153 8.79 3.72 18.62
N THR A 154 7.66 4.13 18.06
CA THR A 154 6.91 5.24 18.66
C THR A 154 6.37 4.83 20.03
N THR A 155 6.37 5.77 20.98
CA THR A 155 5.72 5.62 22.29
C THR A 155 4.23 5.92 22.23
N MET A 156 3.67 6.05 21.02
CA MET A 156 2.27 6.36 20.80
C MET A 156 1.37 5.18 21.22
N ASP A 157 0.18 5.51 21.71
CA ASP A 157 -0.87 4.52 21.91
C ASP A 157 -1.17 3.73 20.64
N ARG A 158 -1.41 2.41 20.77
CA ARG A 158 -1.65 1.50 19.63
C ARG A 158 -2.77 1.99 18.70
N ARG A 159 -3.84 2.59 19.25
CA ARG A 159 -4.96 3.12 18.45
C ARG A 159 -4.51 4.31 17.61
N LYS A 160 -3.68 5.20 18.18
CA LYS A 160 -3.08 6.33 17.45
C LYS A 160 -2.18 5.85 16.32
N VAL A 161 -1.33 4.84 16.58
CA VAL A 161 -0.46 4.25 15.55
C VAL A 161 -1.30 3.70 14.39
N ILE A 162 -2.29 2.87 14.67
CA ILE A 162 -3.13 2.23 13.64
C ILE A 162 -3.89 3.29 12.82
N ALA A 163 -4.52 4.25 13.50
CA ALA A 163 -5.30 5.31 12.86
C ALA A 163 -4.44 6.22 11.99
N THR A 164 -3.29 6.67 12.53
CA THR A 164 -2.37 7.56 11.81
C THR A 164 -1.77 6.85 10.60
N LYS A 165 -1.35 5.59 10.74
CA LYS A 165 -0.87 4.79 9.61
C LYS A 165 -1.93 4.62 8.51
N ALA A 166 -3.18 4.35 8.87
CA ALA A 166 -4.25 4.24 7.89
C ALA A 166 -4.45 5.56 7.13
N ALA A 167 -4.44 6.70 7.83
CA ALA A 167 -4.55 8.02 7.21
C ALA A 167 -3.35 8.34 6.30
N VAL A 168 -2.12 8.01 6.74
CA VAL A 168 -0.90 8.14 5.93
C VAL A 168 -0.99 7.29 4.65
N GLN A 169 -1.49 6.06 4.74
CA GLN A 169 -1.68 5.21 3.57
C GLN A 169 -2.71 5.80 2.60
N VAL A 170 -3.81 6.40 3.11
CA VAL A 170 -4.75 7.13 2.24
C VAL A 170 -4.05 8.26 1.50
N ALA A 171 -3.27 9.08 2.20
CA ALA A 171 -2.51 10.17 1.57
C ALA A 171 -1.51 9.63 0.52
N SER A 172 -0.76 8.57 0.83
CA SER A 172 0.16 7.92 -0.10
C SER A 172 -0.56 7.41 -1.36
N HIS A 173 -1.71 6.76 -1.19
CA HIS A 173 -2.47 6.26 -2.33
C HIS A 173 -3.09 7.39 -3.16
N ALA A 174 -3.58 8.46 -2.52
CA ALA A 174 -4.04 9.65 -3.21
C ALA A 174 -2.93 10.28 -4.07
N THR A 175 -1.73 10.39 -3.52
CA THR A 175 -0.58 10.95 -4.22
C THR A 175 -0.26 10.19 -5.52
N LYS A 176 -0.27 8.84 -5.49
CA LYS A 176 0.01 8.07 -6.71
C LYS A 176 -1.17 8.08 -7.70
N VAL A 177 -2.41 8.16 -7.24
CA VAL A 177 -3.57 8.33 -8.13
C VAL A 177 -3.46 9.66 -8.89
N VAL A 178 -3.08 10.74 -8.19
CA VAL A 178 -2.85 12.05 -8.83
C VAL A 178 -1.67 11.99 -9.80
N PHE A 179 -0.56 11.35 -9.39
CA PHE A 179 0.63 11.22 -10.23
C PHE A 179 0.35 10.46 -11.54
N TYR A 180 -0.40 9.36 -11.48
CA TYR A 180 -0.73 8.51 -12.63
C TYR A 180 -2.13 8.81 -13.21
N TRP A 181 -2.68 10.00 -12.96
CA TRP A 181 -4.02 10.36 -13.41
C TRP A 181 -4.21 10.22 -14.92
N ASN A 182 -3.23 10.66 -15.72
CA ASN A 182 -3.31 10.55 -17.17
C ASN A 182 -3.44 9.09 -17.62
N ALA A 183 -2.59 8.19 -17.09
CA ALA A 183 -2.67 6.77 -17.41
C ALA A 183 -4.00 6.12 -16.96
N ALA A 184 -4.56 6.58 -15.84
CA ALA A 184 -5.85 6.11 -15.36
C ALA A 184 -7.02 6.65 -16.20
N SER A 185 -6.94 7.89 -16.68
CA SER A 185 -8.00 8.53 -17.47
C SER A 185 -8.19 7.91 -18.86
N GLU A 186 -7.17 7.22 -19.37
CA GLU A 186 -7.22 6.49 -20.65
C GLU A 186 -7.94 5.12 -20.55
N LEU A 187 -8.30 4.68 -19.34
CA LEU A 187 -9.03 3.42 -19.16
C LEU A 187 -10.41 3.47 -19.81
N PRO A 188 -10.82 2.40 -20.51
CA PRO A 188 -12.18 2.26 -21.00
C PRO A 188 -13.21 2.38 -19.88
N THR A 189 -14.38 2.94 -20.20
CA THR A 189 -15.48 3.14 -19.24
C THR A 189 -15.88 1.85 -18.53
N THR A 190 -15.86 0.70 -19.25
CA THR A 190 -16.18 -0.61 -18.68
C THR A 190 -15.23 -1.05 -17.56
N GLU A 191 -13.95 -0.72 -17.69
CA GLU A 191 -12.92 -1.03 -16.70
C GLU A 191 -13.04 -0.11 -15.49
N TRP A 192 -13.32 1.18 -15.71
CA TRP A 192 -13.65 2.11 -14.63
C TRP A 192 -14.87 1.67 -13.82
N ILE A 193 -15.93 1.19 -14.49
CA ILE A 193 -17.10 0.64 -13.81
C ILE A 193 -16.70 -0.55 -12.93
N ALA A 194 -15.84 -1.44 -13.42
CA ALA A 194 -15.36 -2.58 -12.64
C ALA A 194 -14.58 -2.11 -11.37
N VAL A 195 -13.72 -1.11 -11.50
CA VAL A 195 -12.97 -0.53 -10.37
C VAL A 195 -13.92 0.13 -9.37
N LEU A 196 -14.87 0.94 -9.83
CA LEU A 196 -15.82 1.67 -8.99
C LEU A 196 -16.78 0.73 -8.24
N VAL A 197 -17.20 -0.37 -8.87
CA VAL A 197 -18.03 -1.39 -8.23
C VAL A 197 -17.22 -2.22 -7.23
N ALA A 198 -15.96 -2.53 -7.55
CA ALA A 198 -15.10 -3.33 -6.68
C ALA A 198 -14.60 -2.52 -5.47
N ALA A 199 -14.40 -1.21 -5.60
CA ALA A 199 -13.85 -0.38 -4.51
C ALA A 199 -14.69 -0.43 -3.21
N PRO A 200 -16.03 -0.32 -3.20
CA PRO A 200 -16.83 -0.51 -2.00
C PRO A 200 -16.70 -1.90 -1.38
N ILE A 201 -16.47 -2.93 -2.20
CA ILE A 201 -16.26 -4.31 -1.72
C ILE A 201 -14.97 -4.41 -0.89
N ALA A 202 -13.99 -3.54 -1.15
CA ALA A 202 -12.80 -3.43 -0.33
C ALA A 202 -13.10 -3.09 1.13
N ILE A 203 -14.15 -2.33 1.41
CA ILE A 203 -14.58 -2.02 2.78
C ILE A 203 -15.04 -3.29 3.50
N LEU A 204 -15.83 -4.11 2.82
CA LEU A 204 -16.35 -5.36 3.37
C LEU A 204 -15.20 -6.34 3.67
N GLY A 205 -14.27 -6.51 2.73
CA GLY A 205 -13.08 -7.33 2.92
C GLY A 205 -12.21 -6.83 4.07
N ALA A 206 -11.89 -5.53 4.10
CA ALA A 206 -11.07 -4.94 5.14
C ALA A 206 -11.72 -5.07 6.54
N ARG A 207 -13.05 -4.91 6.64
CA ARG A 207 -13.79 -5.08 7.88
C ARG A 207 -13.78 -6.53 8.36
N ALA A 208 -14.10 -7.47 7.49
CA ALA A 208 -14.04 -8.90 7.81
C ALA A 208 -12.64 -9.33 8.23
N GLY A 209 -11.59 -8.82 7.54
CA GLY A 209 -10.20 -9.08 7.92
C GLY A 209 -9.82 -8.51 9.28
N ASN A 210 -10.29 -7.31 9.61
CA ASN A 210 -10.07 -6.71 10.93
C ASN A 210 -10.73 -7.53 12.06
N ASP A 211 -11.91 -8.08 11.83
CA ASP A 211 -12.61 -8.92 12.80
C ASP A 211 -11.84 -10.24 13.06
N ILE A 212 -11.19 -10.78 12.04
CA ILE A 212 -10.27 -11.93 12.16
C ILE A 212 -9.02 -11.52 12.95
N LEU A 213 -8.40 -10.38 12.61
CA LEU A 213 -7.20 -9.87 13.27
C LEU A 213 -7.40 -9.71 14.78
N GLN A 214 -8.57 -9.25 15.22
CA GLN A 214 -8.88 -9.10 16.64
C GLN A 214 -8.86 -10.42 17.43
N LYS A 215 -9.02 -11.56 16.74
CA LYS A 215 -8.97 -12.91 17.32
C LYS A 215 -7.59 -13.54 17.27
N MET A 216 -6.63 -12.91 16.58
CA MET A 216 -5.26 -13.42 16.44
C MET A 216 -4.35 -12.95 17.58
N THR A 217 -3.40 -13.80 17.96
CA THR A 217 -2.31 -13.39 18.85
C THR A 217 -1.27 -12.56 18.08
N ASP A 218 -0.57 -11.67 18.79
CA ASP A 218 0.50 -10.86 18.18
C ASP A 218 1.65 -11.72 17.60
N GLN A 219 1.90 -12.89 18.20
CA GLN A 219 2.91 -13.82 17.71
C GLN A 219 2.51 -14.41 16.36
N ASN A 220 1.29 -14.93 16.26
CA ASN A 220 0.76 -15.48 15.01
C ASN A 220 0.68 -14.42 13.91
N PHE A 221 0.17 -13.22 14.25
CA PHE A 221 0.12 -12.10 13.33
C PHE A 221 1.49 -11.79 12.73
N ARG A 222 2.53 -11.61 13.58
CA ARG A 222 3.89 -11.31 13.09
C ARG A 222 4.48 -12.44 12.26
N ALA A 223 4.28 -13.70 12.66
CA ALA A 223 4.77 -14.86 11.93
C ALA A 223 4.14 -14.94 10.53
N TRP A 224 2.82 -14.90 10.45
CA TRP A 224 2.10 -14.97 9.18
C TRP A 224 2.42 -13.78 8.26
N THR A 225 2.47 -12.56 8.80
CA THR A 225 2.83 -11.37 8.02
C THR A 225 4.20 -11.54 7.36
N ARG A 226 5.21 -12.00 8.12
CA ARG A 226 6.56 -12.22 7.58
C ARG A 226 6.55 -13.23 6.44
N TRP A 227 5.92 -14.38 6.62
CA TRP A 227 5.94 -15.44 5.62
C TRP A 227 5.12 -15.06 4.36
N ILE A 228 3.97 -14.41 4.52
CA ILE A 228 3.18 -13.96 3.38
C ILE A 228 3.94 -12.92 2.57
N VAL A 229 4.53 -11.91 3.23
CA VAL A 229 5.32 -10.88 2.53
C VAL A 229 6.53 -11.51 1.85
N THR A 230 7.18 -12.50 2.47
CA THR A 230 8.30 -13.22 1.87
C THR A 230 7.87 -14.02 0.64
N GLY A 231 6.77 -14.75 0.72
CA GLY A 231 6.24 -15.51 -0.43
C GLY A 231 5.85 -14.60 -1.60
N VAL A 232 5.13 -13.52 -1.32
CA VAL A 232 4.76 -12.51 -2.33
C VAL A 232 6.02 -11.86 -2.91
N GLY A 233 6.98 -11.46 -2.08
CA GLY A 233 8.24 -10.88 -2.53
C GLY A 233 9.04 -11.83 -3.41
N ALA A 234 9.09 -13.12 -3.07
CA ALA A 234 9.76 -14.12 -3.91
C ALA A 234 9.13 -14.23 -5.30
N VAL A 235 7.79 -14.20 -5.39
CA VAL A 235 7.06 -14.21 -6.67
C VAL A 235 7.43 -12.98 -7.51
N TYR A 236 7.39 -11.79 -6.94
CA TYR A 236 7.78 -10.55 -7.62
C TYR A 236 9.24 -10.58 -8.08
N PHE A 237 10.14 -11.02 -7.20
CA PHE A 237 11.58 -11.10 -7.51
C PHE A 237 11.84 -12.04 -8.67
N THR A 238 11.24 -13.23 -8.64
CA THR A 238 11.34 -14.20 -9.74
C THR A 238 10.79 -13.63 -11.05
N GLN A 239 9.63 -12.95 -11.00
CA GLN A 239 9.05 -12.29 -12.17
C GLN A 239 9.98 -11.21 -12.74
N GLY A 240 10.60 -10.40 -11.88
CA GLY A 240 11.56 -9.39 -12.30
C GLY A 240 12.80 -10.00 -12.96
N LEU A 241 13.36 -11.06 -12.37
CA LEU A 241 14.52 -11.76 -12.94
C LEU A 241 14.22 -12.44 -14.29
N LEU A 242 13.06 -13.10 -14.42
CA LEU A 242 12.66 -13.75 -15.67
C LEU A 242 12.44 -12.75 -16.83
N LYS A 243 12.23 -11.48 -16.53
CA LYS A 243 12.10 -10.43 -17.56
C LYS A 243 13.42 -9.73 -17.90
N LEU A 244 14.50 -9.99 -17.13
CA LEU A 244 15.85 -9.53 -17.42
C LEU A 244 16.59 -10.44 -18.41
N ILE A 245 16.16 -11.70 -18.50
CA ILE A 245 16.71 -12.74 -19.40
C ILE A 245 15.88 -12.76 -20.68
#